data_045478623ca5e32c95899a6c6ae01396
#
_entry.id   045478623ca5e32c95899a6c6ae01396
#
_cell.length_a   1.000
_cell.length_b   1.000
_cell.length_c   1.000
_cell.angle_alpha   90.00
_cell.angle_beta   90.00
_cell.angle_gamma   90.00
#
_symmetry.space_group_name_H-M   'P 1'
#
loop_
_entity.id
_entity.type
_entity.pdbx_description
1 polymer ?
#
loop_
_entity_poly.entity_id
_entity_poly.type
_entity_poly.pdbx_seq_one_letter_code
_entity_poly.pdbx_strand_id
1 'polypeptide(L)'
;PFLDADGACGVYAVRPFACRALFSTRPADWCGVDFGELPAIEKQLFMAGLDRTVVDFPTHYLAEPRDSARELEGAGLAAMERVFGFSLTGNLPYLVWLERHYALSQRCAEGDAAVTALLEMEGLNLPFVLRLGQAPA
;
A
#
# COMPACT_ATOMS: atom_id res chain seq x y z
N PRO A 1 -8.42 6.89 8.21
CA PRO A 1 -9.69 6.98 7.48
C PRO A 1 -10.43 5.64 7.38
N PHE A 2 -9.79 4.50 7.74
CA PHE A 2 -10.40 3.17 7.70
C PHE A 2 -10.59 2.54 9.07
N LEU A 3 -10.31 3.25 10.15
CA LEU A 3 -10.58 2.77 11.50
C LEU A 3 -11.98 3.22 11.93
N ASP A 4 -12.71 2.32 12.60
CA ASP A 4 -13.96 2.63 13.27
C ASP A 4 -13.73 3.30 14.64
N ALA A 5 -14.81 3.54 15.37
CA ALA A 5 -14.75 4.21 16.67
C ALA A 5 -13.97 3.40 17.74
N ASP A 6 -13.89 2.09 17.56
CA ASP A 6 -13.20 1.16 18.47
C ASP A 6 -11.74 0.91 18.03
N GLY A 7 -11.29 1.59 16.96
CA GLY A 7 -9.94 1.43 16.39
C GLY A 7 -9.78 0.17 15.52
N ALA A 8 -10.86 -0.56 15.24
CA ALA A 8 -10.80 -1.71 14.36
C ALA A 8 -10.83 -1.30 12.87
N CYS A 9 -10.27 -2.15 12.01
CA CYS A 9 -10.19 -1.86 10.58
C CYS A 9 -11.53 -2.13 9.87
N GLY A 10 -12.23 -1.08 9.47
CA GLY A 10 -13.51 -1.16 8.75
C GLY A 10 -13.44 -1.82 7.37
N VAL A 11 -12.23 -1.95 6.78
CA VAL A 11 -12.00 -2.63 5.50
C VAL A 11 -11.30 -3.99 5.69
N TYR A 12 -11.37 -4.58 6.88
CA TYR A 12 -10.64 -5.79 7.24
C TYR A 12 -10.85 -6.94 6.25
N ALA A 13 -12.08 -7.18 5.82
CA ALA A 13 -12.43 -8.29 4.92
C ALA A 13 -11.82 -8.15 3.52
N VAL A 14 -11.56 -6.90 3.07
CA VAL A 14 -11.09 -6.56 1.72
C VAL A 14 -9.71 -5.89 1.73
N ARG A 15 -8.94 -6.07 2.82
CA ARG A 15 -7.60 -5.48 2.93
C ARG A 15 -6.69 -5.94 1.78
N PRO A 16 -5.89 -5.01 1.20
CA PRO A 16 -4.82 -5.35 0.28
C PRO A 16 -3.81 -6.35 0.88
N PHE A 17 -3.08 -7.06 0.05
CA PHE A 17 -2.04 -8.01 0.50
C PHE A 17 -1.01 -7.35 1.41
N ALA A 18 -0.53 -6.14 1.06
CA ALA A 18 0.38 -5.37 1.92
C ALA A 18 -0.17 -5.18 3.34
N CYS A 19 -1.45 -4.83 3.48
CA CYS A 19 -2.08 -4.69 4.79
C CYS A 19 -2.25 -6.02 5.54
N ARG A 20 -2.49 -7.11 4.80
CA ARG A 20 -2.64 -8.46 5.38
C ARG A 20 -1.32 -9.02 5.91
N ALA A 21 -0.21 -8.54 5.40
CA ALA A 21 1.14 -8.95 5.77
C ALA A 21 1.75 -8.17 6.94
N LEU A 22 1.05 -7.17 7.47
CA LEU A 22 1.53 -6.35 8.59
C LEU A 22 1.27 -7.05 9.93
N PHE A 23 2.08 -8.06 10.24
CA PHE A 23 2.09 -8.71 11.54
C PHE A 23 3.15 -8.06 12.42
N SER A 24 2.71 -7.28 13.42
CA SER A 24 3.59 -6.57 14.33
C SER A 24 4.21 -7.53 15.36
N THR A 25 5.51 -7.35 15.63
CA THR A 25 6.22 -7.98 16.77
C THR A 25 6.16 -7.09 18.02
N ARG A 26 5.49 -5.94 17.94
CA ARG A 26 5.28 -4.99 19.04
C ARG A 26 3.79 -4.87 19.36
N PRO A 27 3.43 -4.41 20.57
CA PRO A 27 2.05 -4.07 20.92
C PRO A 27 1.40 -3.12 19.91
N ALA A 28 0.07 -3.17 19.80
CA ALA A 28 -0.68 -2.43 18.78
C ALA A 28 -0.56 -0.91 18.85
N ASP A 29 -0.31 -0.36 20.03
CA ASP A 29 -0.05 1.07 20.28
C ASP A 29 1.16 1.57 19.49
N TRP A 30 2.16 0.73 19.21
CA TRP A 30 3.29 1.08 18.35
C TRP A 30 2.91 1.40 16.89
N CYS A 31 1.77 0.91 16.43
CA CYS A 31 1.28 1.23 15.07
C CYS A 31 0.83 2.70 14.94
N GLY A 32 0.50 3.36 16.05
CA GLY A 32 0.11 4.77 16.10
C GLY A 32 1.24 5.74 16.43
N VAL A 33 2.44 5.24 16.73
CA VAL A 33 3.59 6.07 17.13
C VAL A 33 4.21 6.73 15.90
N ASP A 34 4.31 8.06 15.90
CA ASP A 34 5.16 8.75 14.95
C ASP A 34 6.64 8.58 15.35
N PHE A 35 7.30 7.64 14.69
CA PHE A 35 8.69 7.34 14.96
C PHE A 35 9.61 8.56 14.75
N GLY A 36 9.22 9.48 13.87
CA GLY A 36 9.96 10.72 13.62
C GLY A 36 10.07 11.61 14.86
N GLU A 37 9.03 11.65 15.69
CA GLU A 37 8.91 12.51 16.86
C GLU A 37 9.51 11.89 18.16
N LEU A 38 9.86 10.60 18.14
CA LEU A 38 10.44 9.95 19.31
C LEU A 38 11.81 10.55 19.70
N PRO A 39 12.12 10.66 21.00
CA PRO A 39 13.45 10.98 21.49
C PRO A 39 14.53 10.02 20.95
N ALA A 40 15.73 10.52 20.74
CA ALA A 40 16.82 9.73 20.17
C ALA A 40 17.10 8.43 20.94
N ILE A 41 17.02 8.47 22.26
CA ILE A 41 17.22 7.29 23.12
C ILE A 41 16.12 6.23 22.89
N GLU A 42 14.88 6.64 22.73
CA GLU A 42 13.77 5.72 22.47
C GLU A 42 13.87 5.09 21.08
N LYS A 43 14.29 5.87 20.07
CA LYS A 43 14.62 5.34 18.74
C LYS A 43 15.70 4.27 18.81
N GLN A 44 16.78 4.54 19.56
CA GLN A 44 17.87 3.57 19.74
C GLN A 44 17.41 2.30 20.44
N LEU A 45 16.64 2.43 21.53
CA LEU A 45 16.09 1.27 22.25
C LEU A 45 15.12 0.46 21.40
N PHE A 46 14.27 1.12 20.63
CA PHE A 46 13.39 0.45 19.67
C PHE A 46 14.20 -0.35 18.66
N MET A 47 15.17 0.28 18.01
CA MET A 47 15.98 -0.35 16.97
C MET A 47 16.86 -1.50 17.51
N ALA A 48 17.40 -1.33 18.74
CA ALA A 48 18.18 -2.38 19.39
C ALA A 48 17.33 -3.59 19.81
N GLY A 49 16.04 -3.37 20.07
CA GLY A 49 15.11 -4.43 20.46
C GLY A 49 14.46 -5.18 19.28
N LEU A 50 14.83 -4.88 18.02
CA LEU A 50 14.35 -5.59 16.84
C LEU A 50 15.21 -6.84 16.56
N ASP A 51 14.55 -7.99 16.46
CA ASP A 51 15.20 -9.21 15.96
C ASP A 51 15.29 -9.16 14.43
N ARG A 52 16.47 -8.82 13.93
CA ARG A 52 16.71 -8.64 12.48
C ARG A 52 16.61 -9.92 11.66
N THR A 53 16.54 -11.08 12.31
CA THR A 53 16.34 -12.36 11.62
C THR A 53 14.85 -12.66 11.41
N VAL A 54 13.98 -11.92 12.08
CA VAL A 54 12.53 -12.15 12.09
C VAL A 54 11.79 -11.00 11.42
N VAL A 55 12.25 -9.75 11.61
CA VAL A 55 11.55 -8.57 11.09
C VAL A 55 12.11 -8.06 9.77
N ASP A 56 11.27 -7.43 8.97
CA ASP A 56 11.65 -6.63 7.79
C ASP A 56 12.27 -5.30 8.28
N PHE A 57 13.56 -5.38 8.64
CA PHE A 57 14.30 -4.25 9.19
C PHE A 57 14.35 -3.07 8.20
N PRO A 58 14.16 -1.83 8.64
CA PRO A 58 14.10 -1.33 10.03
C PRO A 58 12.71 -1.29 10.66
N THR A 59 11.77 -2.03 10.18
CA THR A 59 10.41 -2.09 10.73
C THR A 59 10.29 -3.14 11.85
N HIS A 60 9.17 -3.12 12.57
CA HIS A 60 8.83 -4.13 13.57
C HIS A 60 7.83 -5.18 13.04
N TYR A 61 7.64 -5.23 11.73
CA TYR A 61 6.75 -6.21 11.09
C TYR A 61 7.53 -7.45 10.66
N LEU A 62 6.89 -8.62 10.71
CA LEU A 62 7.48 -9.88 10.26
C LEU A 62 7.87 -9.80 8.78
N ALA A 63 9.07 -10.31 8.45
CA ALA A 63 9.58 -10.32 7.08
C ALA A 63 8.85 -11.34 6.19
N GLU A 64 8.68 -12.56 6.66
CA GLU A 64 8.13 -13.68 5.86
C GLU A 64 6.75 -13.39 5.26
N PRO A 65 5.72 -12.89 6.01
CA PRO A 65 4.44 -12.54 5.42
C PRO A 65 4.53 -11.39 4.41
N ARG A 66 5.48 -10.49 4.59
CA ARG A 66 5.69 -9.36 3.66
C ARG A 66 6.27 -9.81 2.33
N ASP A 67 7.18 -10.76 2.33
CA ASP A 67 7.75 -11.31 1.10
C ASP A 67 6.67 -12.05 0.30
N SER A 68 5.88 -12.89 0.94
CA SER A 68 4.73 -13.54 0.32
C SER A 68 3.69 -12.55 -0.22
N ALA A 69 3.44 -11.44 0.48
CA ALA A 69 2.55 -10.39 -0.01
C ALA A 69 3.11 -9.68 -1.24
N ARG A 70 4.41 -9.39 -1.29
CA ARG A 70 5.07 -8.80 -2.47
C ARG A 70 4.99 -9.70 -3.69
N GLU A 71 5.17 -11.01 -3.50
CA GLU A 71 5.01 -11.99 -4.60
C GLU A 71 3.57 -11.97 -5.15
N LEU A 72 2.56 -12.00 -4.28
CA LEU A 72 1.15 -11.95 -4.68
C LEU A 72 0.78 -10.62 -5.35
N GLU A 73 1.29 -9.51 -4.85
CA GLU A 73 1.12 -8.19 -5.47
C GLU A 73 1.77 -8.15 -6.85
N GLY A 74 3.01 -8.63 -6.97
CA GLY A 74 3.71 -8.72 -8.25
C GLY A 74 2.96 -9.59 -9.27
N ALA A 75 2.44 -10.72 -8.84
CA ALA A 75 1.61 -11.59 -9.69
C ALA A 75 0.30 -10.88 -10.12
N GLY A 76 -0.32 -10.12 -9.22
CA GLY A 76 -1.51 -9.31 -9.52
C GLY A 76 -1.23 -8.23 -10.56
N LEU A 77 -0.13 -7.50 -10.41
CA LEU A 77 0.30 -6.47 -11.36
C LEU A 77 0.60 -7.06 -12.75
N ALA A 78 1.35 -8.17 -12.78
CA ALA A 78 1.61 -8.87 -14.05
C ALA A 78 0.32 -9.39 -14.72
N ALA A 79 -0.68 -9.79 -13.94
CA ALA A 79 -1.98 -10.15 -14.48
C ALA A 79 -2.73 -8.93 -15.04
N MET A 80 -2.68 -7.77 -14.36
CA MET A 80 -3.24 -6.52 -14.91
C MET A 80 -2.58 -6.12 -16.21
N GLU A 81 -1.25 -6.13 -16.27
CA GLU A 81 -0.50 -5.81 -17.50
C GLU A 81 -0.85 -6.74 -18.65
N ARG A 82 -1.00 -8.03 -18.37
CA ARG A 82 -1.38 -9.02 -19.39
C ARG A 82 -2.81 -8.84 -19.92
N VAL A 83 -3.76 -8.42 -19.04
CA VAL A 83 -5.18 -8.31 -19.39
C VAL A 83 -5.51 -6.93 -19.96
N PHE A 84 -4.98 -5.88 -19.37
CA PHE A 84 -5.31 -4.48 -19.67
C PHE A 84 -4.21 -3.74 -20.46
N GLY A 85 -3.00 -4.33 -20.58
CA GLY A 85 -1.84 -3.68 -21.19
C GLY A 85 -1.08 -2.74 -20.26
N PHE A 86 -1.55 -2.56 -19.01
CA PHE A 86 -0.94 -1.71 -17.99
C PHE A 86 -1.24 -2.22 -16.60
N SER A 87 -0.50 -1.70 -15.60
CA SER A 87 -0.79 -1.90 -14.18
C SER A 87 -0.94 -0.56 -13.47
N LEU A 88 -1.75 -0.53 -12.42
CA LEU A 88 -1.97 0.65 -11.58
C LEU A 88 -1.77 0.29 -10.11
N THR A 89 -0.89 1.01 -9.44
CA THR A 89 -0.66 0.89 -8.00
C THR A 89 -0.75 2.25 -7.33
N GLY A 90 -1.09 2.27 -6.07
CA GLY A 90 -1.14 3.53 -5.35
C GLY A 90 -1.45 3.40 -3.88
N ASN A 91 -1.41 4.55 -3.21
CA ASN A 91 -1.87 4.67 -1.83
C ASN A 91 -3.36 4.35 -1.75
N LEU A 92 -3.76 3.41 -0.87
CA LEU A 92 -5.14 2.93 -0.79
C LEU A 92 -6.18 4.03 -0.57
N PRO A 93 -6.02 4.99 0.37
CA PRO A 93 -6.92 6.13 0.50
C PRO A 93 -7.11 6.91 -0.80
N TYR A 94 -6.03 7.12 -1.55
CA TYR A 94 -6.07 7.86 -2.80
C TYR A 94 -6.78 7.07 -3.90
N LEU A 95 -6.53 5.78 -4.04
CA LEU A 95 -7.24 4.91 -4.97
C LEU A 95 -8.74 4.84 -4.69
N VAL A 96 -9.13 4.75 -3.41
CA VAL A 96 -10.55 4.78 -3.01
C VAL A 96 -11.19 6.13 -3.31
N TRP A 97 -10.45 7.23 -3.12
CA TRP A 97 -10.94 8.56 -3.48
C TRP A 97 -11.14 8.70 -4.99
N LEU A 98 -10.17 8.24 -5.81
CA LEU A 98 -10.29 8.22 -7.28
C LEU A 98 -11.47 7.37 -7.74
N GLU A 99 -11.68 6.20 -7.13
CA GLU A 99 -12.82 5.34 -7.45
C GLU A 99 -14.14 6.06 -7.20
N ARG A 100 -14.28 6.72 -6.04
CA ARG A 100 -15.54 7.39 -5.67
C ARG A 100 -15.84 8.63 -6.49
N HIS A 101 -14.84 9.35 -6.98
CA HIS A 101 -15.03 10.62 -7.70
C HIS A 101 -14.98 10.46 -9.22
N TYR A 102 -14.27 9.45 -9.71
CA TYR A 102 -13.96 9.33 -11.13
C TYR A 102 -14.24 7.93 -11.70
N ALA A 103 -14.78 7.01 -10.89
CA ALA A 103 -15.05 5.61 -11.29
C ALA A 103 -13.78 4.95 -11.88
N LEU A 104 -12.67 4.99 -11.14
CA LEU A 104 -11.35 4.55 -11.59
C LEU A 104 -11.35 3.13 -12.15
N SER A 105 -12.07 2.20 -11.52
CA SER A 105 -12.18 0.81 -11.98
C SER A 105 -12.80 0.71 -13.37
N GLN A 106 -13.80 1.55 -13.66
CA GLN A 106 -14.40 1.62 -15.00
C GLN A 106 -13.38 2.18 -16.01
N ARG A 107 -12.63 3.23 -15.66
CA ARG A 107 -11.57 3.78 -16.51
C ARG A 107 -10.48 2.74 -16.79
N CYS A 108 -10.10 1.95 -15.80
CA CYS A 108 -9.17 0.85 -16.01
C CYS A 108 -9.71 -0.19 -17.03
N ALA A 109 -11.00 -0.48 -16.98
CA ALA A 109 -11.62 -1.40 -17.95
C ALA A 109 -11.69 -0.82 -19.38
N GLU A 110 -11.72 0.50 -19.53
CA GLU A 110 -11.67 1.21 -20.82
C GLU A 110 -10.23 1.26 -21.41
N GLY A 111 -9.20 1.00 -20.60
CA GLY A 111 -7.80 0.89 -20.99
C GLY A 111 -6.91 2.02 -20.46
N ASP A 112 -5.60 1.90 -20.75
CA ASP A 112 -4.55 2.80 -20.27
C ASP A 112 -4.74 4.25 -20.71
N ALA A 113 -5.20 4.47 -21.96
CA ALA A 113 -5.46 5.79 -22.50
C ALA A 113 -6.55 6.54 -21.70
N ALA A 114 -7.60 5.84 -21.25
CA ALA A 114 -8.66 6.43 -20.46
C ALA A 114 -8.17 6.83 -19.05
N VAL A 115 -7.35 5.98 -18.44
CA VAL A 115 -6.73 6.28 -17.14
C VAL A 115 -5.74 7.43 -17.26
N THR A 116 -4.86 7.41 -18.25
CA THR A 116 -3.89 8.48 -18.51
C THR A 116 -4.58 9.81 -18.74
N ALA A 117 -5.60 9.84 -19.60
CA ALA A 117 -6.37 11.06 -19.88
C ALA A 117 -7.02 11.62 -18.61
N LEU A 118 -7.62 10.78 -17.77
CA LEU A 118 -8.18 11.19 -16.49
C LEU A 118 -7.12 11.83 -15.59
N LEU A 119 -5.99 11.15 -15.42
CA LEU A 119 -4.94 11.60 -14.50
C LEU A 119 -4.29 12.91 -14.95
N GLU A 120 -4.14 13.12 -16.27
CA GLU A 120 -3.55 14.34 -16.83
C GLU A 120 -4.54 15.50 -16.81
N MET A 121 -5.78 15.31 -17.27
CA MET A 121 -6.78 16.37 -17.34
C MET A 121 -7.12 16.98 -15.98
N GLU A 122 -7.17 16.14 -14.96
CA GLU A 122 -7.51 16.56 -13.60
C GLU A 122 -6.28 16.88 -12.73
N GLY A 123 -5.07 16.73 -13.27
CA GLY A 123 -3.83 16.94 -12.51
C GLY A 123 -3.63 15.94 -11.37
N LEU A 124 -4.16 14.73 -11.53
CA LEU A 124 -4.21 13.69 -10.50
C LEU A 124 -3.03 12.72 -10.54
N ASN A 125 -2.12 12.89 -11.50
CA ASN A 125 -0.91 12.08 -11.61
C ASN A 125 0.12 12.47 -10.54
N LEU A 126 -0.02 11.91 -9.35
CA LEU A 126 0.85 12.17 -8.20
C LEU A 126 1.86 11.03 -8.06
N PRO A 127 3.10 11.15 -8.56
CA PRO A 127 4.05 10.04 -8.71
C PRO A 127 4.48 9.38 -7.41
N PHE A 128 4.30 10.06 -6.25
CA PHE A 128 4.60 9.50 -4.93
C PHE A 128 3.45 8.69 -4.31
N VAL A 129 2.22 8.85 -4.84
CA VAL A 129 1.02 8.20 -4.32
C VAL A 129 0.33 7.30 -5.34
N LEU A 130 0.68 7.44 -6.63
CA LEU A 130 0.13 6.67 -7.75
C LEU A 130 1.25 6.32 -8.73
N ARG A 131 1.21 5.10 -9.26
CA ARG A 131 2.12 4.64 -10.32
C ARG A 131 1.34 3.90 -11.38
N LEU A 132 1.50 4.35 -12.62
CA LEU A 132 1.03 3.66 -13.81
C LEU A 132 2.23 2.91 -14.42
N GLY A 133 2.18 1.59 -14.40
CA GLY A 133 3.14 0.73 -15.08
C GLY A 133 2.63 0.40 -16.48
N GLN A 134 3.51 0.39 -17.47
CA GLN A 134 3.18 -0.08 -18.83
C GLN A 134 3.83 -1.43 -19.06
N ALA A 135 3.11 -2.34 -19.74
CA ALA A 135 3.70 -3.57 -20.17
C ALA A 135 4.91 -3.26 -21.10
N PRO A 136 6.03 -3.98 -20.99
CA PRO A 136 7.10 -3.85 -21.97
C PRO A 136 6.56 -4.19 -23.35
N ALA A 137 6.87 -3.33 -24.32
CA ALA A 137 6.48 -3.49 -25.72
C ALA A 137 7.09 -4.75 -26.33
#